data_a8f6632edb4f319bd4b31a3f273784a8
#
_entry.id   a8f6632edb4f319bd4b31a3f273784a8
#
_cell.length_a   1.000
_cell.length_b   1.000
_cell.length_c   1.000
_cell.angle_alpha   90.00
_cell.angle_beta   90.00
_cell.angle_gamma   90.00
#
_symmetry.space_group_name_H-M   'P 1'
#
loop_
_entity.id
_entity.type
_entity.pdbx_description
1 polymer ?
#
loop_
_entity_poly.entity_id
_entity_poly.type
_entity_poly.pdbx_seq_one_letter_code
_entity_poly.pdbx_strand_id
1 'polypeptide(L)'
;MKRPVAALAALALAWAAGPALAQAPTGKVTVVTSFSKDVTDPFKKAFEKAYPGTNLEVQNRNTNAGVKFVEETKGNNQTDLFWASAPDAFEVLKGKDLLQKYQPKATGIPEKIGAFPINDPGGFYFGFAASGYGIMWNERYVKANKLPEPKDWSDLAQAPYHDHVSIAAPSRSGTTHLTVETILQGEGWDTGWRTIKEMGGNFRQVTERSFGVPDAVNSGQVGYGVVIDFFAFSAQASGFPVKFVYPTVTTIVPANIAVIAKAPNKAGAEAFVEFLLSPAGQEVLLEPSIRRLPVNPAVYAKAPADYPNPFKDPSLGARVKFDVDVSEKRTAVVDALFDQIITFQLDALKGATKAIHDAEAALAKKDNPGGRALVKEARDLIAAMPVGDAEAASPAVTGAFTGAKEKGARQAELEAQWAAFAKERYAQARAKADEATKLAR
;
A
#
# COMPACT_ATOMS: atom_id res chain seq x y z
N MET A 1 -61.79 -72.72 23.49
CA MET A 1 -61.54 -71.82 22.34
C MET A 1 -60.71 -70.70 22.81
N LYS A 2 -59.41 -70.74 22.56
CA LYS A 2 -58.42 -69.71 22.95
C LYS A 2 -57.80 -69.11 21.70
N ARG A 3 -57.97 -67.81 21.50
CA ARG A 3 -57.39 -67.08 20.38
C ARG A 3 -55.96 -66.62 20.79
N PRO A 4 -54.92 -66.70 19.93
CA PRO A 4 -53.62 -66.13 20.19
C PRO A 4 -53.61 -64.66 19.76
N VAL A 5 -52.93 -63.81 20.62
CA VAL A 5 -52.63 -62.42 20.40
C VAL A 5 -51.32 -62.37 19.63
N ALA A 6 -51.33 -61.77 18.46
CA ALA A 6 -50.09 -61.50 17.71
C ALA A 6 -49.47 -60.16 18.18
N ALA A 7 -48.24 -60.26 18.65
CA ALA A 7 -47.43 -59.05 19.01
C ALA A 7 -46.68 -58.55 17.77
N LEU A 8 -47.02 -57.35 17.30
CA LEU A 8 -46.24 -56.61 16.27
C LEU A 8 -45.00 -55.99 16.98
N ALA A 9 -43.80 -56.46 16.63
CA ALA A 9 -42.53 -55.79 16.97
C ALA A 9 -42.26 -54.67 15.92
N ALA A 10 -42.34 -53.41 16.35
CA ALA A 10 -41.93 -52.26 15.57
C ALA A 10 -40.41 -52.12 15.67
N LEU A 11 -39.65 -52.41 14.61
CA LEU A 11 -38.23 -52.07 14.48
C LEU A 11 -38.10 -50.57 14.22
N ALA A 12 -37.63 -49.83 15.24
CA ALA A 12 -37.21 -48.46 15.09
C ALA A 12 -35.80 -48.44 14.43
N LEU A 13 -35.70 -48.07 13.14
CA LEU A 13 -34.43 -47.73 12.51
C LEU A 13 -33.97 -46.35 13.06
N ALA A 14 -33.05 -46.38 13.99
CA ALA A 14 -32.28 -45.19 14.39
C ALA A 14 -31.29 -44.87 13.26
N TRP A 15 -31.59 -43.89 12.43
CA TRP A 15 -30.61 -43.27 11.55
C TRP A 15 -29.59 -42.57 12.44
N ALA A 16 -28.41 -43.16 12.57
CA ALA A 16 -27.22 -42.50 13.09
C ALA A 16 -26.83 -41.44 12.06
N ALA A 17 -27.21 -40.18 12.30
CA ALA A 17 -26.62 -39.04 11.62
C ALA A 17 -25.15 -38.97 12.06
N GLY A 18 -24.27 -39.62 11.30
CA GLY A 18 -22.84 -39.42 11.44
C GLY A 18 -22.51 -37.94 11.21
N PRO A 19 -21.43 -37.37 11.83
CA PRO A 19 -21.02 -36.00 11.56
C PRO A 19 -20.83 -35.88 10.05
N ALA A 20 -21.59 -34.97 9.42
CA ALA A 20 -21.38 -34.63 8.02
C ALA A 20 -19.91 -34.14 7.90
N LEU A 21 -19.06 -34.97 7.32
CA LEU A 21 -17.71 -34.54 6.93
C LEU A 21 -17.92 -33.37 6.00
N ALA A 22 -17.51 -32.18 6.42
CA ALA A 22 -17.55 -30.99 5.60
C ALA A 22 -16.83 -31.33 4.28
N GLN A 23 -17.58 -31.32 3.17
CA GLN A 23 -17.06 -31.68 1.88
C GLN A 23 -15.87 -30.73 1.57
N ALA A 24 -14.73 -31.30 1.18
CA ALA A 24 -13.56 -30.49 0.83
C ALA A 24 -13.93 -29.47 -0.25
N PRO A 25 -13.48 -28.22 -0.15
CA PRO A 25 -13.80 -27.20 -1.15
C PRO A 25 -13.28 -27.63 -2.53
N THR A 26 -14.09 -27.38 -3.56
CA THR A 26 -13.77 -27.73 -4.96
C THR A 26 -14.18 -26.60 -5.89
N GLY A 27 -13.74 -26.68 -7.13
CA GLY A 27 -14.12 -25.76 -8.20
C GLY A 27 -13.27 -24.48 -8.23
N LYS A 28 -13.73 -23.54 -9.02
CA LYS A 28 -13.04 -22.27 -9.26
C LYS A 28 -13.23 -21.34 -8.07
N VAL A 29 -12.13 -20.73 -7.60
CA VAL A 29 -12.12 -19.64 -6.62
C VAL A 29 -11.51 -18.41 -7.29
N THR A 30 -12.29 -17.36 -7.47
CA THR A 30 -11.87 -16.14 -8.17
C THR A 30 -11.44 -15.06 -7.17
N VAL A 31 -10.19 -14.61 -7.27
CA VAL A 31 -9.64 -13.55 -6.41
C VAL A 31 -9.27 -12.32 -7.23
N VAL A 32 -9.79 -11.15 -6.82
CA VAL A 32 -9.32 -9.84 -7.30
C VAL A 32 -8.18 -9.39 -6.40
N THR A 33 -7.03 -9.06 -7.00
CA THR A 33 -5.84 -8.69 -6.24
C THR A 33 -4.98 -7.67 -6.98
N SER A 34 -4.25 -6.85 -6.22
CA SER A 34 -3.22 -5.96 -6.73
C SER A 34 -1.80 -6.55 -6.66
N PHE A 35 -1.63 -7.75 -6.10
CA PHE A 35 -0.34 -8.41 -6.01
C PHE A 35 0.17 -8.89 -7.38
N SER A 36 1.51 -8.83 -7.55
CA SER A 36 2.19 -9.40 -8.72
C SER A 36 2.13 -10.93 -8.73
N LYS A 37 2.47 -11.53 -9.87
CA LYS A 37 2.56 -13.00 -10.01
C LYS A 37 3.57 -13.61 -9.06
N ASP A 38 4.66 -12.90 -8.74
CA ASP A 38 5.68 -13.39 -7.80
C ASP A 38 5.11 -13.68 -6.41
N VAL A 39 4.03 -12.99 -6.03
CA VAL A 39 3.28 -13.26 -4.79
C VAL A 39 2.17 -14.27 -5.03
N THR A 40 1.38 -14.11 -6.08
CA THR A 40 0.16 -14.90 -6.26
C THR A 40 0.42 -16.34 -6.69
N ASP A 41 1.44 -16.60 -7.53
CA ASP A 41 1.70 -17.93 -8.07
C ASP A 41 2.18 -18.93 -7.01
N PRO A 42 3.10 -18.60 -6.08
CA PRO A 42 3.45 -19.49 -4.98
C PRO A 42 2.25 -19.84 -4.09
N PHE A 43 1.43 -18.84 -3.73
CA PHE A 43 0.22 -19.08 -2.94
C PHE A 43 -0.80 -19.94 -3.69
N LYS A 44 -1.03 -19.66 -4.98
CA LYS A 44 -1.91 -20.48 -5.83
C LYS A 44 -1.45 -21.94 -5.83
N LYS A 45 -0.17 -22.18 -6.12
CA LYS A 45 0.41 -23.53 -6.16
C LYS A 45 0.28 -24.25 -4.81
N ALA A 46 0.56 -23.56 -3.72
CA ALA A 46 0.50 -24.14 -2.39
C ALA A 46 -0.95 -24.41 -1.95
N PHE A 47 -1.88 -23.51 -2.27
CA PHE A 47 -3.31 -23.69 -1.98
C PHE A 47 -3.92 -24.85 -2.77
N GLU A 48 -3.69 -24.91 -4.07
CA GLU A 48 -4.23 -25.99 -4.93
C GLU A 48 -3.64 -27.37 -4.55
N LYS A 49 -2.41 -27.39 -4.03
CA LYS A 49 -1.82 -28.61 -3.46
C LYS A 49 -2.49 -29.03 -2.16
N ALA A 50 -2.84 -28.04 -1.29
CA ALA A 50 -3.51 -28.31 -0.01
C ALA A 50 -4.97 -28.71 -0.18
N TYR A 51 -5.63 -28.20 -1.22
CA TYR A 51 -7.03 -28.42 -1.54
C TYR A 51 -7.20 -28.95 -2.97
N PRO A 52 -6.87 -30.24 -3.23
CA PRO A 52 -7.01 -30.85 -4.57
C PRO A 52 -8.45 -30.73 -5.06
N GLY A 53 -8.64 -30.27 -6.29
CA GLY A 53 -9.96 -30.01 -6.88
C GLY A 53 -10.39 -28.55 -6.83
N THR A 54 -9.65 -27.67 -6.17
CA THR A 54 -9.79 -26.20 -6.29
C THR A 54 -8.91 -25.67 -7.42
N ASN A 55 -9.35 -24.54 -8.02
CA ASN A 55 -8.55 -23.76 -8.98
C ASN A 55 -8.65 -22.29 -8.61
N LEU A 56 -7.55 -21.68 -8.16
CA LEU A 56 -7.48 -20.25 -7.83
C LEU A 56 -7.30 -19.44 -9.11
N GLU A 57 -8.32 -18.71 -9.52
CA GLU A 57 -8.27 -17.79 -10.65
C GLU A 57 -7.91 -16.37 -10.16
N VAL A 58 -6.77 -15.87 -10.58
CA VAL A 58 -6.26 -14.55 -10.17
C VAL A 58 -6.62 -13.49 -11.20
N GLN A 59 -7.41 -12.50 -10.78
CA GLN A 59 -7.71 -11.30 -11.56
C GLN A 59 -6.89 -10.12 -11.04
N ASN A 60 -5.78 -9.83 -11.72
CA ASN A 60 -4.90 -8.73 -11.33
C ASN A 60 -5.46 -7.38 -11.75
N ARG A 61 -5.65 -6.48 -10.78
CA ARG A 61 -6.06 -5.09 -10.96
C ARG A 61 -5.24 -4.21 -10.01
N ASN A 62 -5.08 -2.91 -10.31
CA ASN A 62 -4.61 -2.01 -9.26
C ASN A 62 -5.69 -1.89 -8.16
N THR A 63 -5.30 -1.46 -6.95
CA THR A 63 -6.17 -1.50 -5.78
C THR A 63 -7.49 -0.76 -6.02
N ASN A 64 -7.43 0.50 -6.49
CA ASN A 64 -8.63 1.32 -6.71
C ASN A 64 -9.51 0.77 -7.83
N ALA A 65 -8.92 0.27 -8.93
CA ALA A 65 -9.66 -0.40 -9.99
C ALA A 65 -10.27 -1.74 -9.52
N GLY A 66 -9.63 -2.43 -8.57
CA GLY A 66 -10.16 -3.64 -7.95
C GLY A 66 -11.37 -3.36 -7.07
N VAL A 67 -11.31 -2.32 -6.22
CA VAL A 67 -12.44 -1.84 -5.41
C VAL A 67 -13.63 -1.47 -6.32
N LYS A 68 -13.36 -0.63 -7.33
CA LYS A 68 -14.40 -0.20 -8.29
C LYS A 68 -15.01 -1.39 -9.04
N PHE A 69 -14.21 -2.35 -9.45
CA PHE A 69 -14.69 -3.56 -10.13
C PHE A 69 -15.64 -4.36 -9.25
N VAL A 70 -15.30 -4.61 -7.97
CA VAL A 70 -16.18 -5.30 -7.02
C VAL A 70 -17.50 -4.53 -6.83
N GLU A 71 -17.43 -3.20 -6.72
CA GLU A 71 -18.60 -2.34 -6.59
C GLU A 71 -19.52 -2.41 -7.82
N GLU A 72 -18.95 -2.28 -9.02
CA GLU A 72 -19.71 -2.27 -10.28
C GLU A 72 -20.34 -3.64 -10.60
N THR A 73 -19.71 -4.74 -10.17
CA THR A 73 -20.17 -6.10 -10.44
C THR A 73 -21.07 -6.69 -9.35
N LYS A 74 -21.37 -5.96 -8.28
CA LYS A 74 -22.14 -6.46 -7.12
C LYS A 74 -23.50 -7.08 -7.47
N GLY A 75 -24.15 -6.63 -8.56
CA GLY A 75 -25.44 -7.16 -9.03
C GLY A 75 -25.34 -8.52 -9.74
N ASN A 76 -24.17 -8.86 -10.27
CA ASN A 76 -23.83 -10.13 -10.92
C ASN A 76 -22.41 -10.56 -10.54
N ASN A 77 -22.20 -10.73 -9.22
CA ASN A 77 -20.88 -11.00 -8.68
C ASN A 77 -20.29 -12.33 -9.17
N GLN A 78 -19.09 -12.29 -9.75
CA GLN A 78 -18.32 -13.45 -10.19
C GLN A 78 -16.99 -13.58 -9.42
N THR A 79 -16.85 -12.82 -8.33
CA THR A 79 -15.63 -12.73 -7.52
C THR A 79 -15.89 -13.31 -6.13
N ASP A 80 -14.97 -14.14 -5.65
CA ASP A 80 -15.07 -14.75 -4.33
C ASP A 80 -14.30 -13.98 -3.28
N LEU A 81 -13.14 -13.40 -3.65
CA LEU A 81 -12.19 -12.82 -2.73
C LEU A 81 -11.65 -11.48 -3.23
N PHE A 82 -11.37 -10.57 -2.28
CA PHE A 82 -10.52 -9.40 -2.48
C PHE A 82 -9.25 -9.53 -1.64
N TRP A 83 -8.06 -9.33 -2.26
CA TRP A 83 -6.77 -9.59 -1.64
C TRP A 83 -5.76 -8.49 -1.97
N ALA A 84 -5.36 -7.67 -0.99
CA ALA A 84 -4.52 -6.48 -1.23
C ALA A 84 -3.72 -6.03 0.00
N SER A 85 -2.71 -5.17 -0.23
CA SER A 85 -1.92 -4.52 0.84
C SER A 85 -2.43 -3.11 1.16
N ALA A 86 -3.73 -2.94 1.34
CA ALA A 86 -4.35 -1.65 1.52
C ALA A 86 -5.59 -1.79 2.42
N PRO A 87 -5.44 -1.76 3.76
CA PRO A 87 -6.55 -1.97 4.70
C PRO A 87 -7.69 -0.95 4.50
N ASP A 88 -7.41 0.28 4.11
CA ASP A 88 -8.37 1.32 3.74
C ASP A 88 -9.30 0.89 2.58
N ALA A 89 -8.78 0.17 1.58
CA ALA A 89 -9.61 -0.39 0.51
C ALA A 89 -10.66 -1.38 1.02
N PHE A 90 -10.33 -2.12 2.10
CA PHE A 90 -11.30 -3.03 2.73
C PHE A 90 -12.34 -2.27 3.53
N GLU A 91 -12.01 -1.16 4.18
CA GLU A 91 -12.99 -0.29 4.83
C GLU A 91 -13.98 0.31 3.81
N VAL A 92 -13.51 0.75 2.63
CA VAL A 92 -14.39 1.19 1.54
C VAL A 92 -15.36 0.09 1.12
N LEU A 93 -14.88 -1.15 0.92
CA LEU A 93 -15.74 -2.28 0.53
C LEU A 93 -16.72 -2.66 1.65
N LYS A 94 -16.27 -2.65 2.90
CA LYS A 94 -17.07 -2.93 4.08
C LYS A 94 -18.19 -1.89 4.27
N GLY A 95 -17.87 -0.60 4.16
CA GLY A 95 -18.83 0.50 4.27
C GLY A 95 -19.91 0.49 3.18
N LYS A 96 -19.71 -0.26 2.09
CA LYS A 96 -20.67 -0.47 0.99
C LYS A 96 -21.37 -1.83 1.04
N ASP A 97 -21.26 -2.56 2.15
CA ASP A 97 -21.82 -3.92 2.34
C ASP A 97 -21.37 -4.93 1.27
N LEU A 98 -20.12 -4.79 0.77
CA LEU A 98 -19.57 -5.66 -0.27
C LEU A 98 -18.71 -6.79 0.28
N LEU A 99 -18.50 -6.85 1.59
CA LEU A 99 -17.76 -7.92 2.26
C LEU A 99 -18.69 -8.79 3.10
N GLN A 100 -18.33 -10.07 3.20
CA GLN A 100 -19.03 -11.04 4.03
C GLN A 100 -18.32 -11.24 5.35
N LYS A 101 -19.06 -11.27 6.45
CA LYS A 101 -18.51 -11.69 7.74
C LYS A 101 -18.09 -13.14 7.70
N TYR A 102 -16.92 -13.40 8.27
CA TYR A 102 -16.36 -14.73 8.47
C TYR A 102 -15.62 -14.79 9.81
N GLN A 103 -15.49 -15.95 10.41
CA GLN A 103 -14.69 -16.17 11.61
C GLN A 103 -13.66 -17.25 11.30
N PRO A 104 -12.39 -16.89 11.00
CA PRO A 104 -11.34 -17.85 10.75
C PRO A 104 -11.09 -18.75 11.99
N LYS A 105 -10.75 -20.00 11.72
CA LYS A 105 -10.40 -20.99 12.75
C LYS A 105 -8.91 -20.96 13.09
N ALA A 106 -8.11 -20.25 12.31
CA ALA A 106 -6.68 -20.14 12.52
C ALA A 106 -6.35 -19.61 13.92
N THR A 107 -5.34 -20.21 14.56
CA THR A 107 -4.86 -19.85 15.88
C THR A 107 -3.40 -19.37 15.84
N GLY A 108 -2.93 -18.72 16.89
CA GLY A 108 -1.54 -18.28 17.02
C GLY A 108 -1.25 -16.95 16.33
N ILE A 109 -2.26 -16.27 15.78
CA ILE A 109 -2.13 -14.91 15.24
C ILE A 109 -2.53 -13.94 16.36
N PRO A 110 -1.66 -12.99 16.75
CA PRO A 110 -1.98 -11.97 17.75
C PRO A 110 -3.08 -11.02 17.27
N GLU A 111 -3.72 -10.32 18.18
CA GLU A 111 -4.70 -9.29 17.84
C GLU A 111 -4.08 -8.10 17.11
N LYS A 112 -2.81 -7.77 17.41
CA LYS A 112 -2.11 -6.58 16.90
C LYS A 112 -0.68 -6.89 16.49
N ILE A 113 -0.18 -6.07 15.54
CA ILE A 113 1.23 -5.92 15.22
C ILE A 113 1.62 -4.46 15.46
N GLY A 114 2.54 -4.22 16.41
CA GLY A 114 2.75 -2.89 16.95
C GLY A 114 1.45 -2.29 17.51
N ALA A 115 1.05 -1.13 17.03
CA ALA A 115 -0.22 -0.48 17.40
C ALA A 115 -1.41 -0.91 16.52
N PHE A 116 -1.17 -1.65 15.42
CA PHE A 116 -2.17 -1.90 14.38
C PHE A 116 -2.91 -3.23 14.59
N PRO A 117 -4.27 -3.26 14.54
CA PRO A 117 -5.03 -4.50 14.55
C PRO A 117 -4.72 -5.35 13.31
N ILE A 118 -4.45 -6.66 13.50
CA ILE A 118 -4.18 -7.55 12.38
C ILE A 118 -5.46 -7.85 11.59
N ASN A 119 -6.56 -8.09 12.31
CA ASN A 119 -7.86 -8.40 11.72
C ASN A 119 -8.86 -7.27 11.99
N ASP A 120 -9.83 -7.11 11.10
CA ASP A 120 -11.00 -6.28 11.38
C ASP A 120 -11.78 -6.82 12.59
N PRO A 121 -12.03 -5.98 13.63
CA PRO A 121 -12.83 -6.39 14.78
C PRO A 121 -14.25 -6.84 14.42
N GLY A 122 -14.79 -6.37 13.29
CA GLY A 122 -16.10 -6.77 12.77
C GLY A 122 -16.11 -8.12 12.05
N GLY A 123 -14.95 -8.71 11.75
CA GLY A 123 -14.82 -9.99 11.07
C GLY A 123 -15.08 -9.94 9.57
N PHE A 124 -14.79 -8.82 8.90
CA PHE A 124 -14.98 -8.68 7.46
C PHE A 124 -13.71 -8.90 6.64
N TYR A 125 -12.51 -8.65 7.22
CA TYR A 125 -11.24 -8.89 6.56
C TYR A 125 -10.14 -9.29 7.55
N PHE A 126 -9.11 -9.96 7.06
CA PHE A 126 -8.09 -10.63 7.88
C PHE A 126 -6.70 -10.33 7.36
N GLY A 127 -5.81 -9.93 8.25
CA GLY A 127 -4.40 -9.74 7.95
C GLY A 127 -3.69 -11.09 7.81
N PHE A 128 -3.07 -11.32 6.64
CA PHE A 128 -2.30 -12.54 6.40
C PHE A 128 -0.79 -12.32 6.41
N ALA A 129 -0.36 -11.08 6.18
CA ALA A 129 1.04 -10.67 6.18
C ALA A 129 1.13 -9.25 6.70
N ALA A 130 2.30 -8.83 7.16
CA ALA A 130 2.58 -7.45 7.51
C ALA A 130 3.66 -6.87 6.60
N SER A 131 3.70 -5.54 6.51
CA SER A 131 4.72 -4.81 5.75
C SER A 131 4.84 -3.37 6.23
N GLY A 132 6.03 -2.81 6.09
CA GLY A 132 6.28 -1.39 6.31
C GLY A 132 6.76 -0.69 5.05
N TYR A 133 6.90 0.62 5.12
CA TYR A 133 7.29 1.47 3.99
C TYR A 133 8.65 2.07 4.22
N GLY A 134 9.44 2.21 3.15
CA GLY A 134 10.76 2.75 3.27
C GLY A 134 11.45 3.02 1.94
N ILE A 135 12.77 3.15 2.03
CA ILE A 135 13.61 3.51 0.92
C ILE A 135 14.50 2.32 0.55
N MET A 136 14.40 1.88 -0.69
CA MET A 136 15.26 0.88 -1.31
C MET A 136 16.29 1.57 -2.17
N TRP A 137 17.53 1.09 -2.21
CA TRP A 137 18.55 1.62 -3.14
C TRP A 137 19.44 0.54 -3.71
N ASN A 138 19.97 0.81 -4.92
CA ASN A 138 20.92 -0.07 -5.60
C ASN A 138 22.35 0.34 -5.24
N GLU A 139 23.08 -0.50 -4.50
CA GLU A 139 24.44 -0.21 -4.01
C GLU A 139 25.43 0.07 -5.15
N ARG A 140 25.31 -0.66 -6.29
CA ARG A 140 26.19 -0.45 -7.44
C ARG A 140 25.95 0.91 -8.09
N TYR A 141 24.67 1.29 -8.24
CA TYR A 141 24.29 2.59 -8.78
C TYR A 141 24.78 3.73 -7.87
N VAL A 142 24.51 3.63 -6.58
CA VAL A 142 24.89 4.63 -5.56
C VAL A 142 26.41 4.81 -5.55
N LYS A 143 27.18 3.73 -5.54
CA LYS A 143 28.65 3.76 -5.58
C LYS A 143 29.19 4.36 -6.90
N ALA A 144 28.65 3.95 -8.04
CA ALA A 144 29.08 4.42 -9.36
C ALA A 144 28.85 5.94 -9.54
N ASN A 145 27.74 6.45 -9.01
CA ASN A 145 27.37 7.87 -9.09
C ASN A 145 27.85 8.70 -7.87
N LYS A 146 28.59 8.09 -6.93
CA LYS A 146 29.08 8.74 -5.69
C LYS A 146 27.97 9.41 -4.88
N LEU A 147 26.82 8.74 -4.78
CA LEU A 147 25.64 9.23 -4.09
C LEU A 147 25.61 8.75 -2.63
N PRO A 148 24.95 9.47 -1.71
CA PRO A 148 24.82 9.06 -0.32
C PRO A 148 23.79 7.95 -0.12
N GLU A 149 23.97 7.14 0.92
CA GLU A 149 22.94 6.20 1.38
C GLU A 149 21.87 6.96 2.19
N PRO A 150 20.56 6.76 1.92
CA PRO A 150 19.50 7.45 2.62
C PRO A 150 19.24 6.83 4.00
N LYS A 151 18.75 7.62 4.94
CA LYS A 151 18.34 7.19 6.29
C LYS A 151 16.89 7.54 6.58
N ASP A 152 16.40 8.65 6.00
CA ASP A 152 15.06 9.17 6.26
C ASP A 152 14.45 9.78 4.99
N TRP A 153 13.15 10.07 5.02
CA TRP A 153 12.43 10.70 3.90
C TRP A 153 13.06 12.03 3.50
N SER A 154 13.43 12.86 4.47
CA SER A 154 14.04 14.17 4.24
C SER A 154 15.37 14.12 3.48
N ASP A 155 16.09 12.99 3.53
CA ASP A 155 17.30 12.84 2.75
C ASP A 155 17.00 12.90 1.25
N LEU A 156 15.90 12.26 0.82
CA LEU A 156 15.49 12.24 -0.58
C LEU A 156 15.13 13.63 -1.14
N ALA A 157 14.94 14.64 -0.28
CA ALA A 157 14.74 16.04 -0.65
C ALA A 157 16.04 16.82 -0.95
N GLN A 158 17.22 16.23 -0.66
CA GLN A 158 18.50 16.89 -0.80
C GLN A 158 19.04 16.84 -2.25
N ALA A 159 19.88 17.79 -2.61
CA ALA A 159 20.44 17.95 -3.95
C ALA A 159 21.09 16.68 -4.55
N PRO A 160 21.85 15.85 -3.80
CA PRO A 160 22.45 14.63 -4.36
C PRO A 160 21.46 13.60 -4.89
N TYR A 161 20.19 13.66 -4.46
CA TYR A 161 19.15 12.70 -4.88
C TYR A 161 18.38 13.16 -6.12
N HIS A 162 18.64 14.38 -6.63
CA HIS A 162 17.90 14.93 -7.77
C HIS A 162 18.05 14.05 -9.01
N ASP A 163 16.91 13.67 -9.59
CA ASP A 163 16.78 12.78 -10.77
C ASP A 163 17.27 11.33 -10.54
N HIS A 164 17.31 10.88 -9.28
CA HIS A 164 17.74 9.53 -8.93
C HIS A 164 16.68 8.70 -8.19
N VAL A 165 15.52 9.25 -7.90
CA VAL A 165 14.47 8.64 -7.08
C VAL A 165 13.26 8.23 -7.93
N SER A 166 12.62 7.09 -7.59
CA SER A 166 11.35 6.65 -8.18
C SER A 166 10.32 6.40 -7.09
N ILE A 167 9.07 6.70 -7.39
CA ILE A 167 7.88 6.37 -6.61
C ILE A 167 6.77 5.90 -7.55
N ALA A 168 5.69 5.27 -7.04
CA ALA A 168 4.49 5.02 -7.83
C ALA A 168 3.42 6.09 -7.59
N ALA A 169 2.44 6.20 -8.49
CA ALA A 169 1.27 7.06 -8.27
C ALA A 169 0.34 6.43 -7.21
N PRO A 170 -0.02 7.13 -6.12
CA PRO A 170 -0.90 6.61 -5.08
C PRO A 170 -2.30 6.30 -5.62
N SER A 171 -2.82 7.06 -6.58
CA SER A 171 -4.10 6.81 -7.25
C SER A 171 -4.21 5.43 -7.91
N ARG A 172 -3.09 4.76 -8.16
CA ARG A 172 -2.99 3.44 -8.81
C ARG A 172 -2.32 2.37 -7.96
N SER A 173 -1.86 2.75 -6.76
CA SER A 173 -1.13 1.88 -5.83
C SER A 173 -1.55 2.14 -4.39
N GLY A 174 -2.36 1.26 -3.82
CA GLY A 174 -2.71 1.32 -2.40
C GLY A 174 -1.47 1.29 -1.49
N THR A 175 -0.40 0.60 -1.89
CA THR A 175 0.90 0.65 -1.21
C THR A 175 1.45 2.08 -1.14
N THR A 176 1.46 2.80 -2.26
CA THR A 176 1.98 4.17 -2.28
C THR A 176 1.03 5.13 -1.58
N HIS A 177 -0.30 4.92 -1.71
CA HIS A 177 -1.27 5.67 -0.92
C HIS A 177 -0.95 5.57 0.58
N LEU A 178 -0.78 4.35 1.10
CA LEU A 178 -0.44 4.13 2.51
C LEU A 178 0.93 4.70 2.90
N THR A 179 1.90 4.76 1.98
CA THR A 179 3.18 5.43 2.22
C THR A 179 2.97 6.93 2.41
N VAL A 180 2.21 7.56 1.50
CA VAL A 180 1.85 8.99 1.57
C VAL A 180 1.08 9.28 2.85
N GLU A 181 0.03 8.50 3.15
CA GLU A 181 -0.75 8.63 4.37
C GLU A 181 0.10 8.44 5.64
N THR A 182 1.05 7.51 5.64
CA THR A 182 1.96 7.34 6.78
C THR A 182 2.77 8.60 7.05
N ILE A 183 3.27 9.26 6.01
CA ILE A 183 3.99 10.53 6.15
C ILE A 183 3.04 11.64 6.64
N LEU A 184 1.85 11.74 6.05
CA LEU A 184 0.86 12.77 6.42
C LEU A 184 0.37 12.61 7.87
N GLN A 185 0.13 11.37 8.32
CA GLN A 185 -0.32 11.12 9.68
C GLN A 185 0.82 11.24 10.71
N GLY A 186 2.06 10.93 10.30
CA GLY A 186 3.23 11.00 11.18
C GLY A 186 3.79 12.40 11.37
N GLU A 187 3.76 13.24 10.33
CA GLU A 187 4.31 14.60 10.32
C GLU A 187 3.23 15.69 10.39
N GLY A 188 1.96 15.33 10.20
CA GLY A 188 0.87 16.25 9.99
C GLY A 188 0.74 16.70 8.52
N TRP A 189 -0.41 17.27 8.17
CA TRP A 189 -0.77 17.62 6.79
C TRP A 189 0.26 18.53 6.10
N ASP A 190 0.57 19.67 6.72
CA ASP A 190 1.42 20.69 6.09
C ASP A 190 2.89 20.22 5.97
N THR A 191 3.43 19.64 7.05
CA THR A 191 4.81 19.14 7.06
C THR A 191 4.94 17.92 6.16
N GLY A 192 4.01 16.98 6.23
CA GLY A 192 4.02 15.77 5.41
C GLY A 192 3.94 16.08 3.91
N TRP A 193 3.07 17.00 3.50
CA TRP A 193 3.04 17.44 2.09
C TRP A 193 4.29 18.20 1.69
N ARG A 194 4.89 19.01 2.59
CA ARG A 194 6.20 19.60 2.34
C ARG A 194 7.25 18.52 2.05
N THR A 195 7.38 17.53 2.93
CA THR A 195 8.32 16.41 2.77
C THR A 195 8.09 15.68 1.44
N ILE A 196 6.84 15.33 1.13
CA ILE A 196 6.47 14.61 -0.10
C ILE A 196 6.80 15.43 -1.36
N LYS A 197 6.53 16.74 -1.36
CA LYS A 197 6.79 17.61 -2.52
C LYS A 197 8.27 17.92 -2.70
N GLU A 198 9.02 18.11 -1.62
CA GLU A 198 10.47 18.29 -1.68
C GLU A 198 11.18 17.02 -2.18
N MET A 199 10.76 15.83 -1.72
CA MET A 199 11.20 14.56 -2.33
C MET A 199 10.77 14.47 -3.80
N GLY A 200 9.52 14.86 -4.09
CA GLY A 200 8.92 14.83 -5.42
C GLY A 200 9.71 15.62 -6.45
N GLY A 201 10.31 16.73 -6.05
CA GLY A 201 11.22 17.53 -6.88
C GLY A 201 12.50 16.80 -7.29
N ASN A 202 12.84 15.72 -6.62
CA ASN A 202 13.99 14.86 -6.93
C ASN A 202 13.61 13.56 -7.64
N PHE A 203 12.32 13.31 -7.89
CA PHE A 203 11.89 12.11 -8.61
C PHE A 203 12.33 12.15 -10.07
N ARG A 204 12.94 11.07 -10.54
CA ARG A 204 13.16 10.83 -11.96
C ARG A 204 11.87 10.46 -12.66
N GLN A 205 11.04 9.66 -11.97
CA GLN A 205 9.78 9.16 -12.51
C GLN A 205 8.78 8.83 -11.41
N VAL A 206 7.51 8.88 -11.79
CA VAL A 206 6.38 8.30 -11.04
C VAL A 206 5.85 7.12 -11.86
N THR A 207 5.95 5.90 -11.33
CA THR A 207 5.50 4.68 -12.03
C THR A 207 4.00 4.47 -11.84
N GLU A 208 3.40 3.72 -12.75
CA GLU A 208 1.97 3.41 -12.69
C GLU A 208 1.61 2.40 -11.58
N ARG A 209 2.52 1.47 -11.28
CA ARG A 209 2.31 0.40 -10.30
C ARG A 209 3.48 0.33 -9.34
N SER A 210 3.18 -0.06 -8.08
CA SER A 210 4.21 -0.15 -7.03
C SER A 210 5.39 -1.05 -7.39
N PHE A 211 5.17 -2.14 -8.10
CA PHE A 211 6.25 -3.05 -8.52
C PHE A 211 7.16 -2.48 -9.61
N GLY A 212 6.72 -1.47 -10.36
CA GLY A 212 7.60 -0.76 -11.31
C GLY A 212 8.75 0.00 -10.63
N VAL A 213 8.60 0.34 -9.34
CA VAL A 213 9.66 1.03 -8.58
C VAL A 213 10.84 0.11 -8.30
N PRO A 214 10.69 -1.08 -7.67
CA PRO A 214 11.80 -1.99 -7.46
C PRO A 214 12.41 -2.49 -8.78
N ASP A 215 11.63 -2.65 -9.85
CA ASP A 215 12.15 -3.00 -11.18
C ASP A 215 13.14 -1.94 -11.70
N ALA A 216 12.80 -0.65 -11.53
CA ALA A 216 13.67 0.46 -11.92
C ALA A 216 14.95 0.53 -11.07
N VAL A 217 14.86 0.22 -9.76
CA VAL A 217 16.02 0.17 -8.86
C VAL A 217 16.89 -1.05 -9.17
N ASN A 218 16.31 -2.23 -9.33
CA ASN A 218 17.02 -3.47 -9.63
C ASN A 218 17.79 -3.39 -10.95
N SER A 219 17.18 -2.80 -11.97
CA SER A 219 17.80 -2.61 -13.30
C SER A 219 18.83 -1.47 -13.33
N GLY A 220 18.90 -0.62 -12.28
CA GLY A 220 19.78 0.54 -12.26
C GLY A 220 19.31 1.71 -13.15
N GLN A 221 18.03 1.77 -13.49
CA GLN A 221 17.42 2.96 -14.12
C GLN A 221 17.39 4.16 -13.17
N VAL A 222 17.18 3.86 -11.86
CA VAL A 222 17.26 4.83 -10.77
C VAL A 222 18.11 4.27 -9.63
N GLY A 223 18.61 5.16 -8.78
CA GLY A 223 19.38 4.77 -7.59
C GLY A 223 18.50 4.36 -6.43
N TYR A 224 17.36 5.03 -6.27
CA TYR A 224 16.49 4.91 -5.09
C TYR A 224 15.04 4.72 -5.46
N GLY A 225 14.31 4.02 -4.60
CA GLY A 225 12.89 3.80 -4.74
C GLY A 225 12.15 3.90 -3.41
N VAL A 226 11.02 4.60 -3.41
CA VAL A 226 10.07 4.58 -2.31
C VAL A 226 9.21 3.33 -2.47
N VAL A 227 9.34 2.36 -1.56
CA VAL A 227 8.76 1.02 -1.69
C VAL A 227 8.18 0.49 -0.39
N ILE A 228 7.35 -0.53 -0.52
CA ILE A 228 7.02 -1.44 0.58
C ILE A 228 8.18 -2.43 0.78
N ASP A 229 8.47 -2.77 2.00
CA ASP A 229 9.68 -3.48 2.47
C ASP A 229 9.97 -4.80 1.73
N PHE A 230 8.96 -5.62 1.52
CA PHE A 230 9.15 -6.95 0.93
C PHE A 230 9.72 -6.92 -0.50
N PHE A 231 9.56 -5.83 -1.24
CA PHE A 231 10.20 -5.67 -2.55
C PHE A 231 11.71 -5.62 -2.43
N ALA A 232 12.22 -4.93 -1.43
CA ALA A 232 13.67 -4.89 -1.17
C ALA A 232 14.17 -6.25 -0.66
N PHE A 233 13.43 -6.87 0.27
CA PHE A 233 13.84 -8.17 0.85
C PHE A 233 13.81 -9.30 -0.17
N SER A 234 12.82 -9.34 -1.07
CA SER A 234 12.78 -10.32 -2.15
C SER A 234 13.87 -10.09 -3.19
N ALA A 235 14.18 -8.82 -3.52
CA ALA A 235 15.28 -8.48 -4.40
C ALA A 235 16.64 -8.90 -3.81
N GLN A 236 16.89 -8.65 -2.52
CA GLN A 236 18.08 -9.13 -1.80
C GLN A 236 18.17 -10.66 -1.82
N ALA A 237 17.08 -11.36 -1.54
CA ALA A 237 17.03 -12.82 -1.55
C ALA A 237 17.26 -13.40 -2.97
N SER A 238 16.95 -12.63 -4.01
CA SER A 238 17.20 -12.97 -5.42
C SER A 238 18.60 -12.55 -5.90
N GLY A 239 19.45 -12.01 -5.01
CA GLY A 239 20.85 -11.66 -5.30
C GLY A 239 21.05 -10.28 -5.94
N PHE A 240 20.03 -9.43 -5.98
CA PHE A 240 20.22 -8.04 -6.40
C PHE A 240 21.02 -7.26 -5.35
N PRO A 241 21.95 -6.39 -5.77
CA PRO A 241 22.77 -5.58 -4.87
C PRO A 241 22.00 -4.37 -4.35
N VAL A 242 20.98 -4.62 -3.54
CA VAL A 242 20.10 -3.59 -3.00
C VAL A 242 20.08 -3.61 -1.49
N LYS A 243 19.83 -2.44 -0.91
CA LYS A 243 19.59 -2.26 0.53
C LYS A 243 18.26 -1.58 0.76
N PHE A 244 17.84 -1.58 2.01
CA PHE A 244 16.59 -0.97 2.45
C PHE A 244 16.75 -0.33 3.83
N VAL A 245 16.01 0.74 4.06
CA VAL A 245 15.88 1.38 5.38
C VAL A 245 14.44 1.73 5.65
N TYR A 246 14.02 1.54 6.90
CA TYR A 246 12.79 2.12 7.43
C TYR A 246 13.09 3.54 7.92
N PRO A 247 12.47 4.58 7.34
CA PRO A 247 12.59 5.96 7.82
C PRO A 247 12.00 6.14 9.22
N THR A 248 12.33 7.27 9.84
CA THR A 248 11.83 7.59 11.17
C THR A 248 10.33 7.60 11.26
N VAL A 249 9.67 8.16 10.25
CA VAL A 249 8.20 8.18 10.11
C VAL A 249 7.78 7.03 9.20
N THR A 250 7.50 5.88 9.79
CA THR A 250 6.97 4.70 9.09
C THR A 250 6.02 3.93 10.00
N THR A 251 5.23 3.05 9.42
CA THR A 251 4.33 2.13 10.14
C THR A 251 4.41 0.74 9.54
N ILE A 252 4.04 -0.27 10.34
CA ILE A 252 3.80 -1.62 9.83
C ILE A 252 2.31 -1.87 9.85
N VAL A 253 1.76 -2.21 8.69
CA VAL A 253 0.33 -2.50 8.52
C VAL A 253 0.12 -3.89 7.92
N PRO A 254 -1.01 -4.55 8.22
CA PRO A 254 -1.34 -5.83 7.59
C PRO A 254 -1.70 -5.65 6.12
N ALA A 255 -1.37 -6.67 5.34
CA ALA A 255 -2.01 -6.94 4.08
C ALA A 255 -3.18 -7.89 4.31
N ASN A 256 -4.30 -7.67 3.65
CA ASN A 256 -5.56 -8.26 4.02
C ASN A 256 -6.18 -9.12 2.91
N ILE A 257 -7.05 -10.03 3.35
CA ILE A 257 -7.93 -10.86 2.52
C ILE A 257 -9.37 -10.72 3.05
N ALA A 258 -10.34 -10.68 2.15
CA ALA A 258 -11.76 -10.68 2.50
C ALA A 258 -12.56 -11.57 1.56
N VAL A 259 -13.62 -12.17 2.08
CA VAL A 259 -14.65 -12.83 1.28
C VAL A 259 -15.63 -11.77 0.77
N ILE A 260 -15.90 -11.76 -0.54
CA ILE A 260 -16.87 -10.84 -1.14
C ILE A 260 -18.29 -11.28 -0.78
N ALA A 261 -19.17 -10.32 -0.55
CA ALA A 261 -20.59 -10.59 -0.30
C ALA A 261 -21.20 -11.36 -1.50
N LYS A 262 -21.93 -12.44 -1.20
CA LYS A 262 -22.50 -13.36 -2.21
C LYS A 262 -21.43 -14.00 -3.12
N ALA A 263 -20.26 -14.36 -2.56
CA ALA A 263 -19.23 -15.11 -3.27
C ALA A 263 -19.81 -16.36 -3.94
N PRO A 264 -19.60 -16.56 -5.26
CA PRO A 264 -20.09 -17.73 -5.99
C PRO A 264 -19.58 -19.07 -5.42
N ASN A 265 -18.32 -19.13 -5.02
CA ASN A 265 -17.71 -20.27 -4.33
C ASN A 265 -17.29 -19.91 -2.90
N LYS A 266 -18.28 -19.67 -2.04
CA LYS A 266 -18.05 -19.30 -0.64
C LYS A 266 -17.13 -20.29 0.10
N ALA A 267 -17.36 -21.61 -0.07
CA ALA A 267 -16.56 -22.64 0.61
C ALA A 267 -15.09 -22.60 0.17
N GLY A 268 -14.83 -22.40 -1.11
CA GLY A 268 -13.48 -22.22 -1.64
C GLY A 268 -12.84 -20.93 -1.18
N ALA A 269 -13.61 -19.84 -1.08
CA ALA A 269 -13.13 -18.56 -0.57
C ALA A 269 -12.71 -18.66 0.91
N GLU A 270 -13.57 -19.24 1.76
CA GLU A 270 -13.26 -19.45 3.17
C GLU A 270 -12.04 -20.37 3.35
N ALA A 271 -11.92 -21.41 2.52
CA ALA A 271 -10.75 -22.29 2.56
C ALA A 271 -9.44 -21.55 2.16
N PHE A 272 -9.49 -20.60 1.23
CA PHE A 272 -8.32 -19.79 0.90
C PHE A 272 -7.95 -18.83 2.03
N VAL A 273 -8.92 -18.24 2.72
CA VAL A 273 -8.66 -17.44 3.94
C VAL A 273 -7.99 -18.32 5.01
N GLU A 274 -8.56 -19.51 5.31
CA GLU A 274 -7.97 -20.45 6.28
C GLU A 274 -6.55 -20.86 5.89
N PHE A 275 -6.32 -21.11 4.61
CA PHE A 275 -5.00 -21.47 4.09
C PHE A 275 -3.98 -20.34 4.32
N LEU A 276 -4.31 -19.10 3.96
CA LEU A 276 -3.43 -17.95 4.16
C LEU A 276 -3.04 -17.75 5.64
N LEU A 277 -3.96 -18.02 6.56
CA LEU A 277 -3.75 -17.85 7.99
C LEU A 277 -3.15 -19.10 8.67
N SER A 278 -3.13 -20.25 7.98
CA SER A 278 -2.54 -21.49 8.49
C SER A 278 -1.00 -21.41 8.58
N PRO A 279 -0.34 -22.24 9.40
CA PRO A 279 1.11 -22.31 9.41
C PRO A 279 1.71 -22.54 8.02
N ALA A 280 1.10 -23.39 7.18
CA ALA A 280 1.56 -23.68 5.82
C ALA A 280 1.47 -22.46 4.90
N GLY A 281 0.36 -21.71 4.93
CA GLY A 281 0.21 -20.47 4.18
C GLY A 281 1.13 -19.37 4.67
N GLN A 282 1.35 -19.28 5.97
CA GLN A 282 2.28 -18.32 6.57
C GLN A 282 3.76 -18.62 6.22
N GLU A 283 4.12 -19.89 6.05
CA GLU A 283 5.47 -20.30 5.60
C GLU A 283 5.75 -19.89 4.14
N VAL A 284 4.73 -19.84 3.29
CA VAL A 284 4.86 -19.33 1.90
C VAL A 284 5.40 -17.88 1.87
N LEU A 285 5.10 -17.08 2.90
CA LEU A 285 5.61 -15.71 3.01
C LEU A 285 7.15 -15.65 3.13
N LEU A 286 7.80 -16.72 3.59
CA LEU A 286 9.25 -16.79 3.73
C LEU A 286 9.97 -17.12 2.41
N GLU A 287 9.25 -17.50 1.36
CA GLU A 287 9.85 -17.80 0.05
C GLU A 287 10.66 -16.61 -0.48
N PRO A 288 11.82 -16.83 -1.10
CA PRO A 288 12.71 -15.76 -1.58
C PRO A 288 12.03 -14.75 -2.50
N SER A 289 11.08 -15.18 -3.33
CA SER A 289 10.32 -14.30 -4.23
C SER A 289 9.30 -13.42 -3.53
N ILE A 290 8.92 -13.72 -2.27
CA ILE A 290 7.87 -13.03 -1.51
C ILE A 290 8.47 -12.19 -0.39
N ARG A 291 9.15 -12.83 0.57
CA ARG A 291 9.82 -12.17 1.72
C ARG A 291 8.93 -11.16 2.47
N ARG A 292 7.65 -11.51 2.74
CA ARG A 292 6.76 -10.68 3.55
C ARG A 292 6.74 -11.13 5.00
N LEU A 293 6.51 -10.20 5.91
CA LEU A 293 6.49 -10.47 7.35
C LEU A 293 5.26 -11.31 7.72
N PRO A 294 5.41 -12.57 8.20
CA PRO A 294 4.29 -13.37 8.68
C PRO A 294 3.58 -12.69 9.85
N VAL A 295 2.24 -12.83 9.93
CA VAL A 295 1.46 -12.38 11.09
C VAL A 295 1.41 -13.42 12.20
N ASN A 296 1.85 -14.65 11.95
CA ASN A 296 2.01 -15.70 12.96
C ASN A 296 3.45 -15.70 13.51
N PRO A 297 3.68 -15.31 14.76
CA PRO A 297 5.02 -15.23 15.34
C PRO A 297 5.80 -16.55 15.34
N ALA A 298 5.10 -17.70 15.41
CA ALA A 298 5.75 -19.01 15.45
C ALA A 298 6.50 -19.35 14.14
N VAL A 299 6.09 -18.77 13.02
CA VAL A 299 6.68 -19.02 11.71
C VAL A 299 8.10 -18.44 11.60
N TYR A 300 8.42 -17.41 12.38
CA TYR A 300 9.76 -16.82 12.40
C TYR A 300 10.86 -17.76 12.88
N ALA A 301 10.51 -18.88 13.56
CA ALA A 301 11.48 -19.93 13.87
C ALA A 301 12.07 -20.61 12.63
N LYS A 302 11.39 -20.51 11.47
CA LYS A 302 11.84 -21.03 10.17
C LYS A 302 12.42 -19.96 9.27
N ALA A 303 12.33 -18.68 9.65
CA ALA A 303 12.86 -17.58 8.88
C ALA A 303 14.40 -17.54 8.95
N PRO A 304 15.08 -16.97 7.93
CA PRO A 304 16.50 -16.65 8.01
C PRO A 304 16.83 -15.77 9.24
N ALA A 305 18.05 -15.87 9.74
CA ALA A 305 18.46 -15.22 10.99
C ALA A 305 18.38 -13.68 10.93
N ASP A 306 18.56 -13.11 9.74
CA ASP A 306 18.49 -11.68 9.44
C ASP A 306 17.08 -11.19 9.04
N TYR A 307 16.07 -12.07 9.10
CA TYR A 307 14.71 -11.73 8.72
C TYR A 307 14.07 -10.76 9.72
N PRO A 308 13.57 -9.60 9.28
CA PRO A 308 12.93 -8.65 10.19
C PRO A 308 11.76 -9.29 10.93
N ASN A 309 11.71 -9.10 12.24
CA ASN A 309 10.66 -9.70 13.08
C ASN A 309 10.00 -8.61 13.94
N PRO A 310 8.83 -8.08 13.54
CA PRO A 310 8.16 -7.01 14.24
C PRO A 310 7.62 -7.38 15.62
N PHE A 311 7.57 -8.68 15.94
CA PHE A 311 7.20 -9.16 17.29
C PHE A 311 8.38 -9.20 18.27
N LYS A 312 9.62 -9.18 17.77
CA LYS A 312 10.85 -9.12 18.57
C LYS A 312 11.45 -7.73 18.60
N ASP A 313 11.30 -6.96 17.52
CA ASP A 313 11.78 -5.60 17.41
C ASP A 313 10.62 -4.61 17.41
N PRO A 314 10.24 -4.05 18.57
CA PRO A 314 9.15 -3.10 18.66
C PRO A 314 9.48 -1.75 18.01
N SER A 315 10.72 -1.49 17.59
CA SER A 315 11.07 -0.29 16.83
C SER A 315 10.56 -0.34 15.39
N LEU A 316 10.33 -1.54 14.86
CA LEU A 316 9.75 -1.72 13.55
C LEU A 316 8.26 -1.30 13.56
N GLY A 317 7.96 -0.16 12.94
CA GLY A 317 6.59 0.34 12.78
C GLY A 317 5.93 0.98 14.00
N ALA A 318 6.68 1.25 15.08
CA ALA A 318 6.12 1.81 16.31
C ALA A 318 5.92 3.33 16.29
N ARG A 319 6.44 4.04 15.27
CA ARG A 319 6.57 5.50 15.30
C ARG A 319 5.35 6.26 14.80
N VAL A 320 4.49 5.63 14.02
CA VAL A 320 3.24 6.23 13.53
C VAL A 320 2.08 5.34 13.96
N LYS A 321 1.16 5.91 14.74
CA LYS A 321 -0.14 5.27 14.99
C LYS A 321 -1.02 5.55 13.76
N PHE A 322 -0.94 4.66 12.79
CA PHE A 322 -1.73 4.78 11.57
C PHE A 322 -3.23 4.60 11.86
N ASP A 323 -4.03 5.56 11.42
CA ASP A 323 -5.47 5.57 11.55
C ASP A 323 -6.11 5.28 10.18
N VAL A 324 -6.73 4.10 10.06
CA VAL A 324 -7.34 3.62 8.82
C VAL A 324 -8.58 4.43 8.45
N ASP A 325 -9.35 4.87 9.46
CA ASP A 325 -10.57 5.65 9.23
C ASP A 325 -10.24 7.03 8.66
N VAL A 326 -9.11 7.62 9.08
CA VAL A 326 -8.62 8.88 8.50
C VAL A 326 -8.18 8.65 7.06
N SER A 327 -7.42 7.60 6.79
CA SER A 327 -6.98 7.23 5.44
C SER A 327 -8.17 7.00 4.51
N GLU A 328 -9.13 6.15 4.92
CA GLU A 328 -10.31 5.81 4.13
C GLU A 328 -11.10 7.05 3.71
N LYS A 329 -11.37 7.96 4.65
CA LYS A 329 -12.18 9.16 4.41
C LYS A 329 -11.58 10.12 3.40
N ARG A 330 -10.26 10.16 3.24
CA ARG A 330 -9.56 11.10 2.37
C ARG A 330 -8.74 10.47 1.25
N THR A 331 -8.79 9.14 1.10
CA THR A 331 -8.05 8.40 0.07
C THR A 331 -8.15 9.05 -1.31
N ALA A 332 -9.37 9.25 -1.80
CA ALA A 332 -9.58 9.81 -3.14
C ALA A 332 -9.07 11.26 -3.29
N VAL A 333 -9.13 12.05 -2.21
CA VAL A 333 -8.64 13.44 -2.18
C VAL A 333 -7.12 13.47 -2.18
N VAL A 334 -6.47 12.66 -1.33
CA VAL A 334 -5.01 12.57 -1.24
C VAL A 334 -4.41 12.05 -2.55
N ASP A 335 -5.03 11.02 -3.14
CA ASP A 335 -4.62 10.46 -4.42
C ASP A 335 -4.72 11.50 -5.54
N ALA A 336 -5.83 12.23 -5.62
CA ALA A 336 -6.02 13.28 -6.62
C ALA A 336 -5.07 14.46 -6.40
N LEU A 337 -4.86 14.89 -5.14
CA LEU A 337 -3.88 15.93 -4.84
C LEU A 337 -2.48 15.52 -5.33
N PHE A 338 -2.02 14.31 -4.98
CA PHE A 338 -0.70 13.84 -5.43
C PHE A 338 -0.59 13.86 -6.96
N ASP A 339 -1.62 13.38 -7.66
CA ASP A 339 -1.61 13.37 -9.12
C ASP A 339 -1.56 14.78 -9.69
N GLN A 340 -2.40 15.71 -9.21
CA GLN A 340 -2.48 17.06 -9.76
C GLN A 340 -1.26 17.92 -9.45
N ILE A 341 -0.63 17.73 -8.27
CA ILE A 341 0.47 18.60 -7.83
C ILE A 341 1.86 17.99 -8.02
N ILE A 342 1.95 16.65 -8.20
CA ILE A 342 3.24 15.96 -8.39
C ILE A 342 3.25 15.21 -9.72
N THR A 343 2.39 14.19 -9.90
CA THR A 343 2.46 13.29 -11.06
C THR A 343 2.36 14.07 -12.38
N PHE A 344 1.36 14.92 -12.51
CA PHE A 344 1.11 15.67 -13.75
C PHE A 344 1.90 16.98 -13.87
N GLN A 345 2.56 17.40 -12.80
CA GLN A 345 3.43 18.59 -12.77
C GLN A 345 4.91 18.22 -12.51
N LEU A 346 5.29 16.95 -12.73
CA LEU A 346 6.61 16.44 -12.34
C LEU A 346 7.75 17.26 -12.92
N ASP A 347 7.72 17.57 -14.21
CA ASP A 347 8.78 18.34 -14.87
C ASP A 347 8.89 19.77 -14.32
N ALA A 348 7.77 20.42 -14.03
CA ALA A 348 7.76 21.76 -13.44
C ALA A 348 8.33 21.75 -12.01
N LEU A 349 7.91 20.77 -11.21
CA LEU A 349 8.41 20.57 -9.85
C LEU A 349 9.91 20.26 -9.83
N LYS A 350 10.38 19.33 -10.67
CA LYS A 350 11.81 19.01 -10.84
C LYS A 350 12.62 20.23 -11.26
N GLY A 351 12.13 21.00 -12.22
CA GLY A 351 12.81 22.20 -12.70
C GLY A 351 12.96 23.28 -11.64
N ALA A 352 11.92 23.48 -10.82
CA ALA A 352 11.97 24.41 -9.68
C ALA A 352 12.91 23.93 -8.58
N THR A 353 12.86 22.65 -8.25
CA THR A 353 13.74 22.04 -7.24
C THR A 353 15.20 22.09 -7.67
N LYS A 354 15.49 21.80 -8.94
CA LYS A 354 16.85 21.93 -9.48
C LYS A 354 17.37 23.36 -9.35
N ALA A 355 16.57 24.34 -9.70
CA ALA A 355 16.96 25.75 -9.56
C ALA A 355 17.27 26.14 -8.11
N ILE A 356 16.49 25.60 -7.14
CA ILE A 356 16.74 25.78 -5.70
C ILE A 356 18.09 25.16 -5.31
N HIS A 357 18.37 23.92 -5.72
CA HIS A 357 19.63 23.26 -5.44
C HIS A 357 20.83 24.01 -6.05
N ASP A 358 20.69 24.53 -7.29
CA ASP A 358 21.72 25.31 -7.95
C ASP A 358 21.97 26.64 -7.19
N ALA A 359 20.91 27.29 -6.70
CA ALA A 359 21.00 28.51 -5.90
C ALA A 359 21.70 28.28 -4.55
N GLU A 360 21.34 27.19 -3.85
CA GLU A 360 21.96 26.77 -2.61
C GLU A 360 23.48 26.50 -2.81
N ALA A 361 23.83 25.79 -3.88
CA ALA A 361 25.23 25.52 -4.22
C ALA A 361 26.00 26.79 -4.58
N ALA A 362 25.37 27.77 -5.21
CA ALA A 362 25.99 29.07 -5.49
C ALA A 362 26.19 29.90 -4.22
N LEU A 363 25.17 29.96 -3.34
CA LEU A 363 25.23 30.66 -2.06
C LEU A 363 26.21 30.02 -1.09
N ALA A 364 26.46 28.72 -1.16
CA ALA A 364 27.51 28.06 -0.38
C ALA A 364 28.92 28.51 -0.77
N LYS A 365 29.11 28.96 -2.02
CA LYS A 365 30.40 29.51 -2.51
C LYS A 365 30.55 31.02 -2.23
N LYS A 366 29.46 31.76 -2.37
CA LYS A 366 29.42 33.22 -2.14
C LYS A 366 28.11 33.57 -1.46
N ASP A 367 28.17 33.70 -0.15
CA ASP A 367 27.03 33.97 0.70
C ASP A 367 26.36 35.32 0.38
N ASN A 368 25.04 35.34 0.34
CA ASN A 368 24.21 36.51 0.16
C ASN A 368 22.92 36.38 0.98
N PRO A 369 22.67 37.25 1.98
CA PRO A 369 21.48 37.18 2.79
C PRO A 369 20.17 37.30 2.00
N GLY A 370 20.13 38.18 0.98
CA GLY A 370 18.98 38.33 0.09
C GLY A 370 18.73 37.04 -0.75
N GLY A 371 19.81 36.44 -1.24
CA GLY A 371 19.74 35.16 -1.94
C GLY A 371 19.21 34.04 -1.06
N ARG A 372 19.62 33.94 0.21
CA ARG A 372 19.06 32.96 1.16
C ARG A 372 17.59 33.19 1.42
N ALA A 373 17.15 34.43 1.55
CA ALA A 373 15.73 34.74 1.71
C ALA A 373 14.90 34.27 0.49
N LEU A 374 15.40 34.51 -0.72
CA LEU A 374 14.76 34.06 -1.96
C LEU A 374 14.68 32.53 -2.07
N VAL A 375 15.74 31.81 -1.66
CA VAL A 375 15.72 30.33 -1.61
C VAL A 375 14.68 29.83 -0.61
N LYS A 376 14.59 30.48 0.57
CA LYS A 376 13.54 30.13 1.54
C LYS A 376 12.14 30.36 0.96
N GLU A 377 11.90 31.50 0.33
CA GLU A 377 10.63 31.78 -0.34
C GLU A 377 10.33 30.75 -1.44
N ALA A 378 11.32 30.34 -2.23
CA ALA A 378 11.16 29.31 -3.26
C ALA A 378 10.76 27.95 -2.67
N ARG A 379 11.39 27.53 -1.55
CA ARG A 379 11.01 26.30 -0.84
C ARG A 379 9.59 26.40 -0.26
N ASP A 380 9.21 27.54 0.31
CA ASP A 380 7.86 27.76 0.85
C ASP A 380 6.81 27.74 -0.27
N LEU A 381 7.13 28.25 -1.46
CA LEU A 381 6.27 28.14 -2.66
C LEU A 381 6.09 26.69 -3.12
N ILE A 382 7.17 25.89 -3.13
CA ILE A 382 7.06 24.46 -3.43
C ILE A 382 6.17 23.77 -2.38
N ALA A 383 6.36 24.03 -1.11
CA ALA A 383 5.63 23.41 -0.01
C ALA A 383 4.15 23.79 0.05
N ALA A 384 3.78 24.96 -0.48
CA ALA A 384 2.39 25.45 -0.38
C ALA A 384 1.38 24.46 -0.96
N MET A 385 0.28 24.26 -0.23
CA MET A 385 -0.82 23.36 -0.62
C MET A 385 -2.04 24.16 -1.13
N PRO A 386 -2.79 23.64 -2.11
CA PRO A 386 -3.99 24.28 -2.61
C PRO A 386 -5.19 24.14 -1.67
N VAL A 387 -5.10 23.22 -0.70
CA VAL A 387 -6.17 22.91 0.27
C VAL A 387 -5.54 22.49 1.59
N GLY A 388 -6.08 23.00 2.70
CA GLY A 388 -5.66 22.62 4.06
C GLY A 388 -6.32 21.32 4.53
N ASP A 389 -5.81 20.74 5.63
CA ASP A 389 -6.29 19.45 6.19
C ASP A 389 -7.81 19.43 6.47
N ALA A 390 -8.31 20.43 7.19
CA ALA A 390 -9.73 20.54 7.53
C ALA A 390 -10.63 20.66 6.29
N GLU A 391 -10.17 21.38 5.25
CA GLU A 391 -10.90 21.54 4.00
C GLU A 391 -10.87 20.24 3.20
N ALA A 392 -9.69 19.59 3.08
CA ALA A 392 -9.52 18.31 2.38
C ALA A 392 -10.41 17.20 2.97
N ALA A 393 -10.61 17.21 4.30
CA ALA A 393 -11.49 16.28 5.02
C ALA A 393 -12.98 16.69 4.97
N SER A 394 -13.32 17.88 4.46
CA SER A 394 -14.70 18.39 4.47
C SER A 394 -15.61 17.61 3.51
N PRO A 395 -16.91 17.46 3.82
CA PRO A 395 -17.89 16.87 2.90
C PRO A 395 -17.99 17.60 1.53
N ALA A 396 -17.65 18.89 1.50
CA ALA A 396 -17.64 19.67 0.26
C ALA A 396 -16.56 19.22 -0.72
N VAL A 397 -15.41 18.77 -0.21
CA VAL A 397 -14.30 18.24 -0.99
C VAL A 397 -14.43 16.73 -1.17
N THR A 398 -14.48 15.95 -0.07
CA THR A 398 -14.56 14.48 -0.14
C THR A 398 -15.78 14.01 -0.93
N GLY A 399 -16.92 14.71 -0.77
CA GLY A 399 -18.13 14.41 -1.51
C GLY A 399 -18.01 14.56 -3.03
N ALA A 400 -17.08 15.36 -3.56
CA ALA A 400 -16.84 15.48 -4.99
C ALA A 400 -16.20 14.22 -5.59
N PHE A 401 -15.49 13.42 -4.78
CA PHE A 401 -14.76 12.22 -5.19
C PHE A 401 -15.53 10.91 -4.98
N THR A 402 -16.83 10.95 -4.72
CA THR A 402 -17.65 9.76 -4.47
C THR A 402 -18.01 8.94 -5.73
N GLY A 403 -17.58 9.37 -6.92
CA GLY A 403 -17.87 8.68 -8.19
C GLY A 403 -19.31 8.84 -8.71
N ALA A 404 -20.19 9.62 -8.03
CA ALA A 404 -21.52 9.94 -8.52
C ALA A 404 -21.42 10.86 -9.74
N LYS A 405 -22.17 10.55 -10.84
CA LYS A 405 -22.15 11.33 -12.10
C LYS A 405 -22.37 12.83 -11.89
N GLU A 406 -23.25 13.20 -10.95
CA GLU A 406 -23.61 14.58 -10.63
C GLU A 406 -22.45 15.36 -9.97
N LYS A 407 -21.45 14.65 -9.41
CA LYS A 407 -20.31 15.24 -8.71
C LYS A 407 -19.03 15.25 -9.53
N GLY A 408 -19.00 14.57 -10.68
CA GLY A 408 -17.81 14.51 -11.55
C GLY A 408 -17.37 15.86 -12.10
N ALA A 409 -18.29 16.81 -12.32
CA ALA A 409 -17.96 18.18 -12.70
C ALA A 409 -17.21 18.92 -11.58
N ARG A 410 -17.61 18.74 -10.32
CA ARG A 410 -16.95 19.37 -9.16
C ARG A 410 -15.57 18.76 -8.91
N GLN A 411 -15.43 17.44 -9.06
CA GLN A 411 -14.11 16.79 -9.03
C GLN A 411 -13.18 17.38 -10.07
N ALA A 412 -13.60 17.43 -11.34
CA ALA A 412 -12.79 17.99 -12.43
C ALA A 412 -12.41 19.46 -12.19
N GLU A 413 -13.32 20.26 -11.61
CA GLU A 413 -13.04 21.65 -11.22
C GLU A 413 -11.94 21.74 -10.15
N LEU A 414 -12.04 20.94 -9.06
CA LEU A 414 -11.05 20.90 -7.99
C LEU A 414 -9.69 20.46 -8.52
N GLU A 415 -9.65 19.38 -9.31
CA GLU A 415 -8.43 18.88 -9.92
C GLU A 415 -7.76 19.94 -10.81
N ALA A 416 -8.53 20.64 -11.64
CA ALA A 416 -8.02 21.72 -12.47
C ALA A 416 -7.49 22.91 -11.65
N GLN A 417 -8.16 23.28 -10.57
CA GLN A 417 -7.70 24.32 -9.64
C GLN A 417 -6.39 23.93 -8.97
N TRP A 418 -6.26 22.69 -8.48
CA TRP A 418 -5.03 22.19 -7.84
C TRP A 418 -3.84 22.10 -8.81
N ALA A 419 -4.10 21.65 -10.05
CA ALA A 419 -3.08 21.62 -11.10
C ALA A 419 -2.60 23.03 -11.47
N ALA A 420 -3.51 24.00 -11.63
CA ALA A 420 -3.17 25.39 -11.93
C ALA A 420 -2.37 26.02 -10.79
N PHE A 421 -2.81 25.82 -9.52
CA PHE A 421 -2.10 26.28 -8.33
C PHE A 421 -0.64 25.75 -8.31
N ALA A 422 -0.46 24.44 -8.47
CA ALA A 422 0.87 23.85 -8.43
C ALA A 422 1.78 24.40 -9.54
N LYS A 423 1.28 24.47 -10.78
CA LYS A 423 2.01 25.01 -11.92
C LYS A 423 2.48 26.45 -11.69
N GLU A 424 1.60 27.30 -11.15
CA GLU A 424 1.93 28.69 -10.81
C GLU A 424 3.02 28.75 -9.72
N ARG A 425 2.85 28.00 -8.60
CA ARG A 425 3.79 28.00 -7.49
C ARG A 425 5.17 27.50 -7.90
N TYR A 426 5.25 26.47 -8.74
CA TYR A 426 6.54 25.96 -9.23
C TYR A 426 7.23 26.96 -10.17
N ALA A 427 6.48 27.65 -11.02
CA ALA A 427 7.06 28.71 -11.83
C ALA A 427 7.60 29.88 -10.99
N GLN A 428 6.86 30.32 -9.97
CA GLN A 428 7.29 31.36 -9.02
C GLN A 428 8.52 30.91 -8.22
N ALA A 429 8.53 29.65 -7.70
CA ALA A 429 9.66 29.10 -6.97
C ALA A 429 10.93 29.09 -7.82
N ARG A 430 10.82 28.63 -9.07
CA ARG A 430 11.95 28.65 -10.02
C ARG A 430 12.47 30.06 -10.26
N ALA A 431 11.60 31.03 -10.49
CA ALA A 431 12.01 32.43 -10.70
C ALA A 431 12.77 33.01 -9.50
N LYS A 432 12.30 32.74 -8.27
CA LYS A 432 12.97 33.12 -7.02
C LYS A 432 14.36 32.49 -6.87
N ALA A 433 14.48 31.21 -7.18
CA ALA A 433 15.75 30.50 -7.13
C ALA A 433 16.75 31.00 -8.19
N ASP A 434 16.28 31.28 -9.41
CA ASP A 434 17.09 31.86 -10.47
C ASP A 434 17.59 33.27 -10.09
N GLU A 435 16.77 34.07 -9.40
CA GLU A 435 17.16 35.38 -8.85
C GLU A 435 18.20 35.22 -7.73
N ALA A 436 17.99 34.28 -6.81
CA ALA A 436 18.98 33.98 -5.75
C ALA A 436 20.35 33.61 -6.33
N THR A 437 20.35 32.79 -7.39
CA THR A 437 21.57 32.40 -8.09
C THR A 437 22.32 33.62 -8.67
N LYS A 438 21.61 34.63 -9.19
CA LYS A 438 22.21 35.86 -9.71
C LYS A 438 22.85 36.67 -8.61
N LEU A 439 22.27 36.74 -7.40
CA LEU A 439 22.80 37.45 -6.24
C LEU A 439 24.04 36.77 -5.66
N ALA A 440 24.24 35.49 -5.91
CA ALA A 440 25.39 34.70 -5.49
C ALA A 440 26.55 34.67 -6.52
N ARG A 441 26.38 35.32 -7.66
CA ARG A 441 27.45 35.51 -8.69
C ARG A 441 28.19 36.80 -8.43
#